data_945b17821a51ddf4f2e48d61e1695d6e
#
_entry.id   945b17821a51ddf4f2e48d61e1695d6e
#
_cell.length_a   1.000
_cell.length_b   1.000
_cell.length_c   1.000
_cell.angle_alpha   90.00
_cell.angle_beta   90.00
_cell.angle_gamma   90.00
#
_symmetry.space_group_name_H-M   'P 1'
#
loop_
_entity.id
_entity.type
_entity.pdbx_description
1 polymer ?
#
loop_
_entity_poly.entity_id
_entity_poly.type
_entity_poly.pdbx_seq_one_letter_code
_entity_poly.pdbx_strand_id
1 'polypeptide(L)'
;VAIDTDVNAAGRACFVGSNSYEIGLEMGRAMASYLPEGGKVAVIQHMLTTTTGIERTRGVLDALNEAGNIEILGSFCCDNSTEQAQTITTELLSADPEIRGFVCTNEVCNVGAANALVELGMGGRVYVVGCDNSQRQIQFLEQNIIQAIVTQRPFNMGYVAVQQAVRVANGEQTDDFVEVSCVLITRENMYTQENQKLLFPVLR
;
A
#
# COMPACT_ATOMS: atom_id res chain seq x y z
N VAL A 1 -8.90 -0.11 -22.70
CA VAL A 1 -8.87 0.50 -21.37
C VAL A 1 -7.99 -0.39 -20.47
N ALA A 2 -6.97 0.20 -19.85
CA ALA A 2 -6.19 -0.45 -18.80
C ALA A 2 -6.86 -0.19 -17.45
N ILE A 3 -6.69 -1.12 -16.49
CA ILE A 3 -7.26 -1.03 -15.14
C ILE A 3 -6.22 -1.45 -14.11
N ASP A 4 -6.24 -0.80 -12.95
CA ASP A 4 -5.41 -1.08 -11.77
C ASP A 4 -3.92 -0.79 -11.98
N THR A 5 -3.28 -1.46 -12.92
CA THR A 5 -1.89 -1.22 -13.30
C THR A 5 -1.83 -0.75 -14.75
N ASP A 6 -1.17 0.38 -14.99
CA ASP A 6 -1.04 0.94 -16.33
C ASP A 6 -0.06 0.15 -17.20
N VAL A 7 -0.28 0.20 -18.51
CA VAL A 7 0.53 -0.47 -19.51
C VAL A 7 1.08 0.55 -20.51
N ASN A 8 2.35 0.46 -20.82
CA ASN A 8 2.98 1.24 -21.86
C ASN A 8 2.72 0.59 -23.24
N ALA A 9 1.49 0.74 -23.75
CA ALA A 9 1.07 0.17 -25.02
C ALA A 9 0.50 1.23 -25.94
N ALA A 10 0.95 1.25 -27.20
CA ALA A 10 0.35 2.07 -28.23
C ALA A 10 -1.12 1.63 -28.43
N GLY A 11 -2.06 2.59 -28.37
CA GLY A 11 -3.49 2.31 -28.49
C GLY A 11 -4.23 2.09 -27.16
N ARG A 12 -3.57 2.25 -26.02
CA ARG A 12 -4.27 2.40 -24.73
C ARG A 12 -5.12 3.69 -24.78
N ALA A 13 -6.43 3.55 -24.79
CA ALA A 13 -7.34 4.69 -24.87
C ALA A 13 -7.56 5.39 -23.52
N CYS A 14 -7.45 4.64 -22.41
CA CYS A 14 -7.70 5.15 -21.05
C CYS A 14 -7.05 4.21 -20.04
N PHE A 15 -6.56 4.77 -18.95
CA PHE A 15 -6.20 4.04 -17.74
C PHE A 15 -7.15 4.42 -16.60
N VAL A 16 -7.68 3.43 -15.89
CA VAL A 16 -8.52 3.61 -14.71
C VAL A 16 -7.84 2.97 -13.52
N GLY A 17 -7.48 3.74 -12.52
CA GLY A 17 -6.74 3.24 -11.36
C GLY A 17 -6.60 4.29 -10.27
N SER A 18 -5.96 3.91 -9.16
CA SER A 18 -5.55 4.87 -8.14
C SER A 18 -4.18 5.46 -8.47
N ASN A 19 -3.93 6.69 -8.02
CA ASN A 19 -2.63 7.32 -8.17
C ASN A 19 -1.61 6.64 -7.24
N SER A 20 -0.74 5.82 -7.81
CA SER A 20 0.24 5.03 -7.04
C SER A 20 1.24 5.89 -6.27
N TYR A 21 1.62 7.04 -6.80
CA TYR A 21 2.49 7.98 -6.09
C TYR A 21 1.80 8.58 -4.86
N GLU A 22 0.53 9.00 -4.99
CA GLU A 22 -0.25 9.52 -3.87
C GLU A 22 -0.51 8.44 -2.80
N ILE A 23 -0.73 7.17 -3.20
CA ILE A 23 -0.78 6.04 -2.26
C ILE A 23 0.52 5.96 -1.46
N GLY A 24 1.66 6.11 -2.13
CA GLY A 24 2.98 6.13 -1.49
C GLY A 24 3.13 7.28 -0.50
N LEU A 25 2.77 8.50 -0.91
CA LEU A 25 2.80 9.67 -0.04
C LEU A 25 1.94 9.46 1.21
N GLU A 26 0.73 8.94 1.06
CA GLU A 26 -0.19 8.68 2.18
C GLU A 26 0.39 7.65 3.15
N MET A 27 0.99 6.56 2.64
CA MET A 27 1.67 5.56 3.48
C MET A 27 2.85 6.16 4.25
N GLY A 28 3.69 6.95 3.58
CA GLY A 28 4.85 7.59 4.20
C GLY A 28 4.45 8.59 5.28
N ARG A 29 3.43 9.44 5.02
CA ARG A 29 2.86 10.38 6.00
C ARG A 29 2.25 9.65 7.19
N ALA A 30 1.53 8.56 6.94
CA ALA A 30 0.99 7.73 8.01
C ALA A 30 2.11 7.17 8.89
N MET A 31 3.18 6.62 8.30
CA MET A 31 4.34 6.13 9.07
C MET A 31 4.98 7.24 9.88
N ALA A 32 5.25 8.39 9.30
CA ALA A 32 5.82 9.52 10.01
C ALA A 32 4.96 9.97 11.21
N SER A 33 3.63 9.91 11.09
CA SER A 33 2.72 10.25 12.18
C SER A 33 2.79 9.29 13.38
N TYR A 34 3.17 8.04 13.16
CA TYR A 34 3.43 7.07 14.24
C TYR A 34 4.83 7.22 14.88
N LEU A 35 5.70 8.00 14.25
CA LEU A 35 7.07 8.23 14.70
C LEU A 35 7.36 9.74 14.87
N PRO A 36 6.61 10.46 15.73
CA PRO A 36 6.78 11.91 15.89
C PRO A 36 8.18 12.31 16.38
N GLU A 37 8.83 11.43 17.16
CA GLU A 37 10.21 11.63 17.63
C GLU A 37 11.27 11.10 16.63
N GLY A 38 10.82 10.65 15.46
CA GLY A 38 11.69 10.03 14.48
C GLY A 38 11.95 8.53 14.72
N GLY A 39 12.80 7.97 13.88
CA GLY A 39 13.20 6.56 13.98
C GLY A 39 13.67 5.99 12.64
N LYS A 40 14.16 4.76 12.69
CA LYS A 40 14.64 4.03 11.52
C LYS A 40 13.48 3.31 10.84
N VAL A 41 13.33 3.53 9.54
CA VAL A 41 12.25 2.94 8.72
C VAL A 41 12.83 2.28 7.48
N ALA A 42 12.39 1.05 7.19
CA ALA A 42 12.67 0.37 5.94
C ALA A 42 11.41 0.28 5.07
N VAL A 43 11.60 0.29 3.75
CA VAL A 43 10.53 0.10 2.77
C VAL A 43 10.63 -1.29 2.18
N ILE A 44 9.55 -2.07 2.23
CA ILE A 44 9.45 -3.36 1.55
C ILE A 44 8.69 -3.15 0.24
N GLN A 45 9.38 -3.27 -0.87
CA GLN A 45 8.86 -3.04 -2.22
C GLN A 45 8.49 -4.38 -2.87
N HIS A 46 7.29 -4.46 -3.46
CA HIS A 46 6.82 -5.71 -4.04
C HIS A 46 7.49 -6.09 -5.35
N MET A 47 7.75 -5.10 -6.22
CA MET A 47 8.36 -5.31 -7.54
C MET A 47 9.16 -4.07 -7.97
N LEU A 48 10.31 -4.29 -8.63
CA LEU A 48 11.14 -3.21 -9.18
C LEU A 48 10.69 -2.72 -10.56
N THR A 49 9.85 -3.48 -11.25
CA THR A 49 9.54 -3.29 -12.67
C THR A 49 8.11 -2.84 -12.95
N THR A 50 7.23 -2.88 -11.95
CA THR A 50 5.85 -2.41 -12.10
C THR A 50 5.73 -0.94 -11.77
N THR A 51 4.86 -0.21 -12.49
CA THR A 51 4.56 1.19 -12.20
C THR A 51 4.10 1.37 -10.75
N THR A 52 3.25 0.47 -10.25
CA THR A 52 2.76 0.50 -8.88
C THR A 52 3.89 0.36 -7.85
N GLY A 53 4.84 -0.57 -8.07
CA GLY A 53 5.99 -0.75 -7.20
C GLY A 53 6.91 0.47 -7.18
N ILE A 54 7.24 1.01 -8.34
CA ILE A 54 8.12 2.17 -8.49
C ILE A 54 7.50 3.42 -7.87
N GLU A 55 6.26 3.76 -8.27
CA GLU A 55 5.62 5.00 -7.88
C GLU A 55 5.21 5.01 -6.40
N ARG A 56 4.70 3.90 -5.85
CA ARG A 56 4.41 3.81 -4.41
C ARG A 56 5.69 3.96 -3.59
N THR A 57 6.78 3.28 -3.97
CA THR A 57 8.07 3.41 -3.27
C THR A 57 8.58 4.85 -3.34
N ARG A 58 8.51 5.52 -4.49
CA ARG A 58 8.91 6.92 -4.64
C ARG A 58 8.11 7.83 -3.69
N GLY A 59 6.78 7.71 -3.70
CA GLY A 59 5.93 8.51 -2.82
C GLY A 59 6.22 8.29 -1.33
N VAL A 60 6.46 7.04 -0.92
CA VAL A 60 6.87 6.72 0.47
C VAL A 60 8.16 7.43 0.84
N LEU A 61 9.19 7.31 -0.01
CA LEU A 61 10.50 7.90 0.25
C LEU A 61 10.41 9.44 0.32
N ASP A 62 9.66 10.05 -0.59
CA ASP A 62 9.45 11.51 -0.60
C ASP A 62 8.76 11.98 0.68
N ALA A 63 7.69 11.31 1.12
CA ALA A 63 6.98 11.67 2.35
C ALA A 63 7.83 11.46 3.62
N LEU A 64 8.60 10.39 3.69
CA LEU A 64 9.51 10.15 4.83
C LEU A 64 10.65 11.18 4.87
N ASN A 65 11.18 11.58 3.70
CA ASN A 65 12.19 12.64 3.61
C ASN A 65 11.60 14.02 4.00
N GLU A 66 10.36 14.31 3.59
CA GLU A 66 9.65 15.55 3.97
C GLU A 66 9.48 15.66 5.49
N ALA A 67 9.25 14.55 6.19
CA ALA A 67 9.13 14.53 7.65
C ALA A 67 10.42 14.98 8.36
N GLY A 68 11.60 14.74 7.77
CA GLY A 68 12.89 15.30 8.18
C GLY A 68 13.54 14.68 9.43
N ASN A 69 12.81 13.82 10.15
CA ASN A 69 13.28 13.15 11.38
C ASN A 69 13.33 11.62 11.25
N ILE A 70 13.08 11.09 10.07
CA ILE A 70 13.09 9.63 9.80
C ILE A 70 14.41 9.24 9.13
N GLU A 71 15.09 8.25 9.69
CA GLU A 71 16.23 7.60 9.04
C GLU A 71 15.73 6.49 8.12
N ILE A 72 15.87 6.68 6.80
CA ILE A 72 15.44 5.72 5.81
C ILE A 72 16.57 4.73 5.54
N LEU A 73 16.39 3.46 5.90
CA LEU A 73 17.39 2.40 5.70
C LEU A 73 17.50 1.92 4.25
N GLY A 74 16.50 2.25 3.43
CA GLY A 74 16.43 1.88 2.03
C GLY A 74 15.14 1.17 1.65
N SER A 75 15.06 0.73 0.38
CA SER A 75 13.97 -0.11 -0.13
C SER A 75 14.49 -1.50 -0.52
N PHE A 76 13.75 -2.52 -0.10
CA PHE A 76 14.11 -3.94 -0.25
C PHE A 76 13.01 -4.64 -1.05
N CYS A 77 13.37 -5.25 -2.17
CA CYS A 77 12.41 -5.94 -3.03
C CYS A 77 12.17 -7.37 -2.54
N CYS A 78 10.89 -7.74 -2.41
CA CYS A 78 10.50 -9.10 -2.05
C CYS A 78 9.97 -9.94 -3.22
N ASP A 79 10.09 -9.44 -4.46
CA ASP A 79 9.64 -10.12 -5.69
C ASP A 79 8.21 -10.70 -5.58
N ASN A 80 7.34 -9.93 -4.93
CA ASN A 80 5.93 -10.27 -4.68
C ASN A 80 5.75 -11.62 -3.93
N SER A 81 6.69 -11.96 -3.03
CA SER A 81 6.63 -13.14 -2.15
C SER A 81 6.45 -12.72 -0.69
N THR A 82 5.42 -13.28 -0.06
CA THR A 82 5.15 -13.09 1.38
C THR A 82 6.27 -13.65 2.23
N GLU A 83 6.79 -14.82 1.87
CA GLU A 83 7.89 -15.49 2.57
C GLU A 83 9.17 -14.67 2.47
N GLN A 84 9.45 -14.10 1.31
CA GLN A 84 10.62 -13.25 1.13
C GLN A 84 10.48 -11.93 1.90
N ALA A 85 9.30 -11.32 1.90
CA ALA A 85 9.04 -10.13 2.73
C ALA A 85 9.21 -10.41 4.22
N GLN A 86 8.75 -11.58 4.70
CA GLN A 86 8.95 -12.03 6.08
C GLN A 86 10.44 -12.22 6.40
N THR A 87 11.19 -12.89 5.50
CA THR A 87 12.63 -13.10 5.64
C THR A 87 13.38 -11.79 5.72
N ILE A 88 13.14 -10.86 4.76
CA ILE A 88 13.78 -9.53 4.75
C ILE A 88 13.50 -8.79 6.06
N THR A 89 12.25 -8.79 6.52
CA THR A 89 11.87 -8.10 7.77
C THR A 89 12.61 -8.70 8.99
N THR A 90 12.68 -10.03 9.06
CA THR A 90 13.39 -10.74 10.13
C THR A 90 14.88 -10.46 10.13
N GLU A 91 15.51 -10.48 8.96
CA GLU A 91 16.94 -10.20 8.79
C GLU A 91 17.28 -8.75 9.17
N LEU A 92 16.47 -7.78 8.73
CA LEU A 92 16.66 -6.38 9.05
C LEU A 92 16.55 -6.13 10.56
N LEU A 93 15.54 -6.69 11.23
CA LEU A 93 15.37 -6.55 12.69
C LEU A 93 16.47 -7.28 13.48
N SER A 94 17.01 -8.36 12.94
CA SER A 94 18.13 -9.08 13.55
C SER A 94 19.44 -8.30 13.44
N ALA A 95 19.63 -7.60 12.32
CA ALA A 95 20.81 -6.78 12.06
C ALA A 95 20.75 -5.42 12.78
N ASP A 96 19.59 -4.82 12.88
CA ASP A 96 19.35 -3.53 13.55
C ASP A 96 18.05 -3.56 14.39
N PRO A 97 18.17 -3.85 15.68
CA PRO A 97 17.01 -3.87 16.60
C PRO A 97 16.38 -2.49 16.88
N GLU A 98 17.01 -1.41 16.41
CA GLU A 98 16.49 -0.05 16.55
C GLU A 98 15.50 0.34 15.46
N ILE A 99 15.23 -0.52 14.49
CA ILE A 99 14.20 -0.31 13.48
C ILE A 99 12.84 -0.12 14.16
N ARG A 100 12.15 0.96 13.79
CA ARG A 100 10.88 1.35 14.37
C ARG A 100 9.70 1.15 13.42
N GLY A 101 9.94 1.03 12.11
CA GLY A 101 8.85 0.89 11.18
C GLY A 101 9.21 0.24 9.84
N PHE A 102 8.18 -0.35 9.22
CA PHE A 102 8.21 -0.87 7.86
C PHE A 102 7.05 -0.28 7.05
N VAL A 103 7.34 0.25 5.87
CA VAL A 103 6.30 0.64 4.90
C VAL A 103 6.30 -0.36 3.76
N CYS A 104 5.14 -0.97 3.50
CA CYS A 104 4.97 -2.10 2.59
C CYS A 104 4.10 -1.71 1.40
N THR A 105 4.61 -1.81 0.18
CA THR A 105 3.99 -1.21 -1.00
C THR A 105 2.80 -2.00 -1.59
N ASN A 106 2.50 -3.21 -1.08
CA ASN A 106 1.29 -3.97 -1.39
C ASN A 106 0.92 -4.94 -0.26
N GLU A 107 -0.19 -5.69 -0.45
CA GLU A 107 -0.66 -6.72 0.48
C GLU A 107 0.42 -7.74 0.84
N VAL A 108 1.09 -8.30 -0.18
CA VAL A 108 2.06 -9.40 -0.02
C VAL A 108 3.20 -9.00 0.89
N CYS A 109 3.79 -7.82 0.66
CA CYS A 109 4.84 -7.25 1.52
C CYS A 109 4.32 -7.02 2.95
N ASN A 110 3.12 -6.47 3.05
CA ASN A 110 2.52 -6.08 4.32
C ASN A 110 2.23 -7.29 5.20
N VAL A 111 1.67 -8.35 4.62
CA VAL A 111 1.42 -9.62 5.32
C VAL A 111 2.73 -10.27 5.74
N GLY A 112 3.76 -10.27 4.88
CA GLY A 112 5.07 -10.83 5.21
C GLY A 112 5.75 -10.11 6.38
N ALA A 113 5.79 -8.78 6.36
CA ALA A 113 6.33 -7.97 7.45
C ALA A 113 5.55 -8.21 8.76
N ALA A 114 4.22 -8.23 8.70
CA ALA A 114 3.37 -8.50 9.86
C ALA A 114 3.59 -9.91 10.45
N ASN A 115 3.76 -10.94 9.61
CA ASN A 115 4.09 -12.30 10.06
C ASN A 115 5.41 -12.33 10.81
N ALA A 116 6.46 -11.65 10.32
CA ALA A 116 7.75 -11.53 11.01
C ALA A 116 7.59 -10.90 12.41
N LEU A 117 6.81 -9.81 12.52
CA LEU A 117 6.56 -9.16 13.79
C LEU A 117 5.80 -10.04 14.78
N VAL A 118 4.86 -10.85 14.30
CA VAL A 118 4.15 -11.84 15.16
C VAL A 118 5.13 -12.89 15.66
N GLU A 119 5.94 -13.47 14.78
CA GLU A 119 6.91 -14.51 15.12
C GLU A 119 7.97 -14.02 16.13
N LEU A 120 8.44 -12.78 15.94
CA LEU A 120 9.42 -12.15 16.85
C LEU A 120 8.80 -11.55 18.12
N GLY A 121 7.47 -11.56 18.26
CA GLY A 121 6.76 -10.94 19.38
C GLY A 121 6.95 -9.42 19.44
N MET A 122 7.10 -8.76 18.28
CA MET A 122 7.35 -7.32 18.16
C MET A 122 6.13 -6.51 17.69
N GLY A 123 4.97 -7.15 17.53
CA GLY A 123 3.72 -6.46 17.19
C GLY A 123 3.40 -5.31 18.13
N GLY A 124 3.04 -4.15 17.58
CA GLY A 124 2.76 -2.93 18.33
C GLY A 124 3.99 -2.19 18.88
N ARG A 125 5.20 -2.76 18.76
CA ARG A 125 6.47 -2.10 19.12
C ARG A 125 7.22 -1.59 17.89
N VAL A 126 7.11 -2.30 16.79
CA VAL A 126 7.54 -1.90 15.46
C VAL A 126 6.29 -1.64 14.64
N TYR A 127 6.21 -0.50 13.99
CA TYR A 127 5.04 -0.09 13.23
C TYR A 127 5.06 -0.63 11.80
N VAL A 128 3.92 -1.02 11.28
CA VAL A 128 3.75 -1.43 9.88
C VAL A 128 2.63 -0.61 9.25
N VAL A 129 2.95 0.03 8.14
CA VAL A 129 1.98 0.71 7.28
C VAL A 129 2.02 0.05 5.91
N GLY A 130 0.88 -0.24 5.32
CA GLY A 130 0.84 -0.92 4.05
C GLY A 130 -0.22 -0.41 3.08
N CYS A 131 -0.36 -1.15 1.99
CA CYS A 131 -1.35 -0.89 0.95
C CYS A 131 -2.26 -2.11 0.76
N ASP A 132 -3.41 -1.87 0.14
CA ASP A 132 -4.45 -2.85 -0.15
C ASP A 132 -5.21 -3.32 1.11
N ASN A 133 -6.10 -4.32 0.93
CA ASN A 133 -6.84 -4.92 2.03
C ASN A 133 -7.16 -6.38 1.72
N SER A 134 -6.70 -7.24 2.58
CA SER A 134 -7.09 -8.65 2.61
C SER A 134 -7.65 -8.99 3.99
N GLN A 135 -8.30 -10.13 4.07
CA GLN A 135 -8.80 -10.62 5.34
C GLN A 135 -7.67 -10.76 6.38
N ARG A 136 -6.47 -11.11 5.93
CA ARG A 136 -5.30 -11.24 6.81
C ARG A 136 -4.80 -9.87 7.29
N GLN A 137 -4.73 -8.87 6.43
CA GLN A 137 -4.38 -7.50 6.82
C GLN A 137 -5.40 -6.90 7.79
N ILE A 138 -6.69 -7.13 7.57
CA ILE A 138 -7.77 -6.69 8.47
C ILE A 138 -7.58 -7.29 9.86
N GLN A 139 -7.31 -8.60 9.96
CA GLN A 139 -7.01 -9.24 11.25
C GLN A 139 -5.79 -8.63 11.94
N PHE A 140 -4.73 -8.35 11.21
CA PHE A 140 -3.55 -7.70 11.77
C PHE A 140 -3.79 -6.26 12.21
N LEU A 141 -4.64 -5.54 11.50
CA LEU A 141 -5.07 -4.20 11.88
C LEU A 141 -5.88 -4.21 13.19
N GLU A 142 -6.84 -5.15 13.33
CA GLU A 142 -7.59 -5.39 14.58
C GLU A 142 -6.69 -5.71 15.75
N GLN A 143 -5.67 -6.53 15.53
CA GLN A 143 -4.68 -6.95 16.53
C GLN A 143 -3.60 -5.91 16.81
N ASN A 144 -3.62 -4.77 16.12
CA ASN A 144 -2.59 -3.72 16.22
C ASN A 144 -1.18 -4.20 15.84
N ILE A 145 -1.08 -5.20 14.96
CA ILE A 145 0.18 -5.63 14.34
C ILE A 145 0.52 -4.70 13.18
N ILE A 146 -0.48 -4.38 12.34
CA ILE A 146 -0.44 -3.33 11.32
C ILE A 146 -1.16 -2.10 11.90
N GLN A 147 -0.63 -0.90 11.68
CA GLN A 147 -1.20 0.33 12.20
C GLN A 147 -2.11 1.03 11.21
N ALA A 148 -1.77 0.96 9.93
CA ALA A 148 -2.59 1.57 8.86
C ALA A 148 -2.41 0.84 7.54
N ILE A 149 -3.45 0.90 6.72
CA ILE A 149 -3.44 0.44 5.32
C ILE A 149 -4.09 1.49 4.42
N VAL A 150 -3.46 1.79 3.29
CA VAL A 150 -4.07 2.60 2.23
C VAL A 150 -4.85 1.67 1.31
N THR A 151 -6.17 1.71 1.39
CA THR A 151 -7.05 0.80 0.67
C THR A 151 -7.60 1.43 -0.59
N GLN A 152 -7.49 0.75 -1.70
CA GLN A 152 -8.09 1.11 -2.98
C GLN A 152 -9.58 0.75 -3.01
N ARG A 153 -10.30 1.19 -4.06
CA ARG A 153 -11.73 0.92 -4.26
C ARG A 153 -11.95 0.04 -5.51
N PRO A 154 -11.63 -1.27 -5.45
CA PRO A 154 -11.60 -2.13 -6.63
C PRO A 154 -12.96 -2.26 -7.33
N PHE A 155 -14.07 -2.26 -6.58
CA PHE A 155 -15.41 -2.26 -7.18
C PHE A 155 -15.65 -1.00 -8.02
N ASN A 156 -15.33 0.18 -7.49
CA ASN A 156 -15.49 1.44 -8.21
C ASN A 156 -14.57 1.49 -9.44
N MET A 157 -13.35 0.98 -9.28
CA MET A 157 -12.38 0.91 -10.37
C MET A 157 -12.90 0.05 -11.53
N GLY A 158 -13.41 -1.14 -11.23
CA GLY A 158 -14.03 -2.02 -12.24
C GLY A 158 -15.26 -1.38 -12.89
N TYR A 159 -16.15 -0.77 -12.11
CA TYR A 159 -17.34 -0.09 -12.62
C TYR A 159 -16.99 1.05 -13.58
N VAL A 160 -16.08 1.94 -13.17
CA VAL A 160 -15.61 3.06 -13.98
C VAL A 160 -14.89 2.57 -15.25
N ALA A 161 -14.07 1.53 -15.13
CA ALA A 161 -13.36 0.97 -16.28
C ALA A 161 -14.32 0.42 -17.36
N VAL A 162 -15.41 -0.24 -16.95
CA VAL A 162 -16.46 -0.70 -17.88
C VAL A 162 -17.16 0.49 -18.54
N GLN A 163 -17.48 1.55 -17.80
CA GLN A 163 -18.05 2.77 -18.39
C GLN A 163 -17.12 3.40 -19.43
N GLN A 164 -15.82 3.52 -19.12
CA GLN A 164 -14.84 4.06 -20.08
C GLN A 164 -14.70 3.14 -21.31
N ALA A 165 -14.73 1.83 -21.13
CA ALA A 165 -14.67 0.87 -22.24
C ALA A 165 -15.87 1.01 -23.19
N VAL A 166 -17.07 1.22 -22.66
CA VAL A 166 -18.28 1.47 -23.47
C VAL A 166 -18.16 2.78 -24.25
N ARG A 167 -17.68 3.86 -23.62
CA ARG A 167 -17.44 5.14 -24.30
C ARG A 167 -16.45 4.99 -25.46
N VAL A 168 -15.31 4.33 -25.21
CA VAL A 168 -14.32 4.04 -26.25
C VAL A 168 -14.93 3.23 -27.41
N ALA A 169 -15.73 2.21 -27.11
CA ALA A 169 -16.40 1.39 -28.11
C ALA A 169 -17.39 2.19 -28.97
N ASN A 170 -18.01 3.23 -28.41
CA ASN A 170 -18.90 4.16 -29.13
C ASN A 170 -18.15 5.26 -29.91
N GLY A 171 -16.81 5.26 -29.89
CA GLY A 171 -15.99 6.29 -30.55
C GLY A 171 -15.93 7.62 -29.80
N GLU A 172 -16.31 7.63 -28.52
CA GLU A 172 -16.22 8.83 -27.69
C GLU A 172 -14.78 9.03 -27.17
N GLN A 173 -14.41 10.29 -26.95
CA GLN A 173 -13.16 10.62 -26.27
C GLN A 173 -13.25 10.31 -24.78
N THR A 174 -12.15 9.81 -24.24
CA THR A 174 -11.96 9.55 -22.81
C THR A 174 -10.71 10.25 -22.32
N ASP A 175 -10.65 10.54 -21.02
CA ASP A 175 -9.42 11.02 -20.39
C ASP A 175 -8.35 9.94 -20.45
N ASP A 176 -7.08 10.35 -20.56
CA ASP A 176 -5.96 9.42 -20.57
C ASP A 176 -5.84 8.64 -19.24
N PHE A 177 -6.15 9.30 -18.13
CA PHE A 177 -6.20 8.72 -16.79
C PHE A 177 -7.50 9.13 -16.07
N VAL A 178 -8.22 8.14 -15.56
CA VAL A 178 -9.39 8.33 -14.70
C VAL A 178 -9.06 7.78 -13.31
N GLU A 179 -8.87 8.69 -12.39
CA GLU A 179 -8.47 8.37 -11.03
C GLU A 179 -9.63 7.83 -10.19
N VAL A 180 -9.36 6.77 -9.45
CA VAL A 180 -10.23 6.24 -8.39
C VAL A 180 -9.54 6.43 -7.05
N SER A 181 -10.16 7.20 -6.16
CA SER A 181 -9.60 7.55 -4.86
C SER A 181 -9.33 6.31 -3.98
N CYS A 182 -8.32 6.43 -3.14
CA CYS A 182 -8.01 5.51 -2.04
C CYS A 182 -8.42 6.11 -0.69
N VAL A 183 -8.29 5.33 0.38
CA VAL A 183 -8.57 5.77 1.75
C VAL A 183 -7.59 5.15 2.74
N LEU A 184 -7.07 5.96 3.66
CA LEU A 184 -6.28 5.48 4.79
C LEU A 184 -7.20 4.89 5.85
N ILE A 185 -6.98 3.62 6.15
CA ILE A 185 -7.72 2.89 7.17
C ILE A 185 -6.78 2.55 8.32
N THR A 186 -7.22 2.88 9.51
CA THR A 186 -6.60 2.60 10.79
C THR A 186 -7.56 1.81 11.68
N ARG A 187 -7.09 1.31 12.81
CA ARG A 187 -7.93 0.63 13.78
C ARG A 187 -9.08 1.51 14.28
N GLU A 188 -8.86 2.82 14.39
CA GLU A 188 -9.86 3.79 14.91
C GLU A 188 -11.01 4.02 13.92
N ASN A 189 -10.73 3.94 12.61
CA ASN A 189 -11.75 4.26 11.59
C ASN A 189 -12.26 3.05 10.79
N MET A 190 -11.68 1.86 10.97
CA MET A 190 -12.03 0.67 10.19
C MET A 190 -13.50 0.25 10.30
N TYR A 191 -14.14 0.56 11.42
CA TYR A 191 -15.54 0.22 11.67
C TYR A 191 -16.53 1.32 11.35
N THR A 192 -16.11 2.42 10.72
CA THR A 192 -17.06 3.40 10.17
C THR A 192 -17.90 2.74 9.06
N GLN A 193 -19.14 3.20 8.88
CA GLN A 193 -20.05 2.61 7.90
C GLN A 193 -19.47 2.59 6.48
N GLU A 194 -18.69 3.60 6.11
CA GLU A 194 -18.05 3.69 4.80
C GLU A 194 -16.92 2.65 4.65
N ASN A 195 -16.02 2.59 5.65
CA ASN A 195 -14.86 1.71 5.61
C ASN A 195 -15.26 0.23 5.73
N GLN A 196 -16.31 -0.08 6.51
CA GLN A 196 -16.84 -1.45 6.57
C GLN A 196 -17.30 -1.97 5.20
N LYS A 197 -17.94 -1.12 4.37
CA LYS A 197 -18.35 -1.51 3.02
C LYS A 197 -17.16 -1.83 2.11
N LEU A 198 -16.04 -1.20 2.37
CA LEU A 198 -14.80 -1.39 1.61
C LEU A 198 -14.03 -2.63 2.10
N LEU A 199 -13.91 -2.79 3.42
CA LEU A 199 -13.16 -3.89 4.04
C LEU A 199 -13.90 -5.22 4.01
N PHE A 200 -15.24 -5.19 4.10
CA PHE A 200 -16.08 -6.37 4.16
C PHE A 200 -17.14 -6.35 3.05
N PRO A 201 -16.74 -6.40 1.76
CA PRO A 201 -17.70 -6.38 0.67
C PRO A 201 -18.60 -7.60 0.77
N VAL A 202 -19.89 -7.37 1.03
CA VAL A 202 -20.89 -8.43 0.99
C VAL A 202 -21.18 -8.74 -0.48
N LEU A 203 -20.69 -9.86 -0.95
CA LEU A 203 -21.12 -10.43 -2.22
C LEU A 203 -22.57 -10.90 -2.03
N ARG A 204 -23.54 -10.12 -2.52
CA ARG A 204 -24.95 -10.49 -2.61
C ARG A 204 -25.22 -11.13 -3.96
#